data_695f488ee0b91ccebec033dbf16b3feb
#
_entry.id   695f488ee0b91ccebec033dbf16b3feb
#
_cell.length_a   1.000
_cell.length_b   1.000
_cell.length_c   1.000
_cell.angle_alpha   90.00
_cell.angle_beta   90.00
_cell.angle_gamma   90.00
#
_symmetry.space_group_name_H-M   'P 1'
#
loop_
_entity.id
_entity.type
_entity.pdbx_description
1 polymer ?
#
loop_
_entity_poly.entity_id
_entity_poly.type
_entity_poly.pdbx_seq_one_letter_code
_entity_poly.pdbx_strand_id
1 'polypeptide(L)'
;MWVADMDFRTASAVTEALKKRVEHGIFGYVRVPDSYYHAVVHWFGRRHYWKIEREWIIYTTGVVPALSAIIKALTNPSDRVLVQTPVYNCFFSSIRNNGCEMISNPLIYEDNTYRIDFDDLEKKAADPKVKLLLLCNPHNPAGRVWSKQELIRIGEICLRNDVWVVSDEIHCELVFPGHTYTPFASLSEEFRMHSVTCTSPSKAFNLAGLQIANIISAAVSYTHLRA
;
A
#
# COMPACT_ATOMS: atom_id res chain seq x y z
N MET A 1 -1.07 18.15 -16.96
CA MET A 1 -0.59 17.23 -15.92
C MET A 1 -0.94 17.81 -14.55
N TRP A 2 -1.59 17.04 -13.71
CA TRP A 2 -1.98 17.42 -12.36
C TRP A 2 -1.41 16.39 -11.35
N VAL A 3 -0.68 16.85 -10.35
CA VAL A 3 -0.05 16.04 -9.29
C VAL A 3 0.89 14.95 -9.86
N ALA A 4 0.44 13.69 -9.95
CA ALA A 4 1.24 12.53 -10.37
C ALA A 4 0.67 11.83 -11.61
N ASP A 5 0.00 12.59 -12.47
CA ASP A 5 -0.44 12.12 -13.80
C ASP A 5 0.74 12.09 -14.77
N MET A 6 0.67 11.20 -15.76
CA MET A 6 1.63 11.16 -16.87
C MET A 6 1.06 11.88 -18.09
N ASP A 7 1.92 12.49 -18.90
CA ASP A 7 1.54 13.08 -20.19
C ASP A 7 1.41 12.03 -21.31
N PHE A 8 1.31 10.76 -20.96
CA PHE A 8 1.15 9.64 -21.89
C PHE A 8 -0.27 9.11 -21.85
N ARG A 9 -0.75 8.68 -23.01
CA ARG A 9 -2.01 7.93 -23.09
C ARG A 9 -1.83 6.57 -22.38
N THR A 10 -2.90 6.12 -21.72
CA THR A 10 -2.95 4.75 -21.23
C THR A 10 -2.89 3.72 -22.35
N ALA A 11 -2.60 2.47 -22.04
CA ALA A 11 -2.49 1.41 -23.02
C ALA A 11 -3.79 1.26 -23.86
N SER A 12 -3.65 0.96 -25.16
CA SER A 12 -4.78 0.80 -26.08
C SER A 12 -5.79 -0.25 -25.61
N ALA A 13 -5.31 -1.36 -25.04
CA ALA A 13 -6.16 -2.42 -24.48
C ALA A 13 -7.12 -1.90 -23.40
N VAL A 14 -6.67 -0.97 -22.54
CA VAL A 14 -7.52 -0.33 -21.54
C VAL A 14 -8.59 0.54 -22.20
N THR A 15 -8.18 1.38 -23.16
CA THR A 15 -9.10 2.26 -23.89
C THR A 15 -10.17 1.47 -24.63
N GLU A 16 -9.78 0.38 -25.27
CA GLU A 16 -10.71 -0.50 -26.01
C GLU A 16 -11.70 -1.21 -25.09
N ALA A 17 -11.24 -1.69 -23.92
CA ALA A 17 -12.13 -2.29 -22.92
C ALA A 17 -13.16 -1.28 -22.39
N LEU A 18 -12.73 -0.03 -22.15
CA LEU A 18 -13.64 1.05 -21.75
C LEU A 18 -14.66 1.39 -22.84
N LYS A 19 -14.24 1.48 -24.11
CA LYS A 19 -15.16 1.72 -25.24
C LYS A 19 -16.25 0.65 -25.30
N LYS A 20 -15.87 -0.64 -25.26
CA LYS A 20 -16.83 -1.75 -25.24
C LYS A 20 -17.83 -1.63 -24.08
N ARG A 21 -17.38 -1.20 -22.91
CA ARG A 21 -18.26 -1.01 -21.75
C ARG A 21 -19.22 0.16 -21.93
N VAL A 22 -18.75 1.26 -22.52
CA VAL A 22 -19.59 2.43 -22.86
C VAL A 22 -20.62 2.06 -23.93
N GLU A 23 -20.22 1.36 -24.97
CA GLU A 23 -21.11 0.88 -26.05
C GLU A 23 -22.19 -0.06 -25.54
N HIS A 24 -21.88 -0.89 -24.54
CA HIS A 24 -22.86 -1.76 -23.86
C HIS A 24 -23.98 -0.96 -23.19
N GLY A 25 -23.69 0.25 -22.68
CA GLY A 25 -24.68 1.25 -22.21
C GLY A 25 -25.42 0.95 -20.91
N ILE A 26 -25.18 -0.18 -20.24
CA ILE A 26 -25.84 -0.55 -18.98
C ILE A 26 -24.85 -0.41 -17.83
N PHE A 27 -25.06 0.59 -16.97
CA PHE A 27 -24.16 0.97 -15.85
C PHE A 27 -24.83 0.74 -14.47
N GLY A 28 -25.61 -0.34 -14.34
CA GLY A 28 -26.22 -0.75 -13.09
C GLY A 28 -25.23 -1.31 -12.07
N TYR A 29 -25.75 -1.88 -10.99
CA TYR A 29 -24.92 -2.53 -9.98
C TYR A 29 -24.16 -3.70 -10.57
N VAL A 30 -22.85 -3.77 -10.30
CA VAL A 30 -21.96 -4.79 -10.85
C VAL A 30 -21.18 -5.45 -9.71
N ARG A 31 -21.15 -6.78 -9.72
CA ARG A 31 -20.20 -7.52 -8.89
C ARG A 31 -18.83 -7.53 -9.59
N VAL A 32 -17.76 -7.36 -8.82
CA VAL A 32 -16.39 -7.49 -9.34
C VAL A 32 -16.21 -8.93 -9.89
N PRO A 33 -15.88 -9.08 -11.19
CA PRO A 33 -15.79 -10.39 -11.81
C PRO A 33 -14.55 -11.17 -11.34
N ASP A 34 -14.61 -12.50 -11.35
CA ASP A 34 -13.47 -13.35 -10.96
C ASP A 34 -12.24 -13.11 -11.82
N SER A 35 -12.42 -12.74 -13.09
CA SER A 35 -11.32 -12.38 -13.99
C SER A 35 -10.47 -11.20 -13.48
N TYR A 36 -11.06 -10.27 -12.70
CA TYR A 36 -10.32 -9.20 -12.06
C TYR A 36 -9.33 -9.74 -11.01
N TYR A 37 -9.83 -10.60 -10.11
CA TYR A 37 -9.00 -11.20 -9.07
C TYR A 37 -7.89 -12.07 -9.67
N HIS A 38 -8.22 -12.86 -10.68
CA HIS A 38 -7.23 -13.65 -11.43
C HIS A 38 -6.17 -12.77 -12.07
N ALA A 39 -6.54 -11.61 -12.61
CA ALA A 39 -5.58 -10.67 -13.19
C ALA A 39 -4.61 -10.13 -12.13
N VAL A 40 -5.10 -9.76 -10.94
CA VAL A 40 -4.26 -9.27 -9.83
C VAL A 40 -3.31 -10.39 -9.35
N VAL A 41 -3.84 -11.58 -9.05
CA VAL A 41 -3.04 -12.74 -8.61
C VAL A 41 -1.95 -13.08 -9.64
N HIS A 42 -2.32 -13.18 -10.91
CA HIS A 42 -1.38 -13.49 -11.99
C HIS A 42 -0.32 -12.39 -12.17
N TRP A 43 -0.72 -11.10 -12.05
CA TRP A 43 0.20 -9.98 -12.16
C TRP A 43 1.30 -10.03 -11.11
N PHE A 44 0.94 -10.11 -9.84
CA PHE A 44 1.90 -10.14 -8.74
C PHE A 44 2.73 -11.42 -8.74
N GLY A 45 2.13 -12.57 -9.08
CA GLY A 45 2.85 -13.84 -9.21
C GLY A 45 3.94 -13.77 -10.29
N ARG A 46 3.62 -13.23 -11.47
CA ARG A 46 4.54 -13.15 -12.61
C ARG A 46 5.58 -12.03 -12.47
N ARG A 47 5.17 -10.86 -11.98
CA ARG A 47 6.02 -9.66 -11.97
C ARG A 47 6.88 -9.56 -10.73
N HIS A 48 6.36 -10.00 -9.58
CA HIS A 48 6.97 -9.79 -8.28
C HIS A 48 7.20 -11.08 -7.50
N TYR A 49 6.94 -12.24 -8.11
CA TYR A 49 7.07 -13.57 -7.49
C TYR A 49 6.30 -13.72 -6.17
N TRP A 50 5.25 -12.90 -6.00
CA TRP A 50 4.39 -12.92 -4.83
C TRP A 50 3.10 -13.70 -5.12
N LYS A 51 2.94 -14.85 -4.44
CA LYS A 51 1.73 -15.67 -4.52
C LYS A 51 0.65 -15.05 -3.61
N ILE A 52 -0.41 -14.58 -4.23
CA ILE A 52 -1.58 -14.00 -3.56
C ILE A 52 -2.74 -14.96 -3.77
N GLU A 53 -3.49 -15.22 -2.70
CA GLU A 53 -4.77 -15.94 -2.81
C GLU A 53 -5.90 -14.95 -3.11
N ARG A 54 -6.89 -15.38 -3.88
CA ARG A 54 -8.05 -14.56 -4.26
C ARG A 54 -8.76 -13.96 -3.04
N GLU A 55 -8.91 -14.76 -2.00
CA GLU A 55 -9.61 -14.44 -0.75
C GLU A 55 -8.94 -13.35 0.06
N TRP A 56 -7.67 -13.07 -0.21
CA TRP A 56 -6.93 -11.97 0.44
C TRP A 56 -7.22 -10.61 -0.17
N ILE A 57 -7.88 -10.57 -1.36
CA ILE A 57 -8.05 -9.34 -2.13
C ILE A 57 -9.42 -8.74 -1.86
N ILE A 58 -9.42 -7.50 -1.37
CA ILE A 58 -10.60 -6.65 -1.26
C ILE A 58 -10.46 -5.53 -2.29
N TYR A 59 -11.43 -5.44 -3.21
CA TYR A 59 -11.52 -4.32 -4.14
C TYR A 59 -11.92 -3.03 -3.42
N THR A 60 -11.30 -1.92 -3.81
CA THR A 60 -11.63 -0.59 -3.32
C THR A 60 -11.43 0.48 -4.41
N THR A 61 -11.99 1.67 -4.19
CA THR A 61 -11.99 2.76 -5.17
C THR A 61 -10.69 3.58 -5.19
N GLY A 62 -9.77 3.33 -4.27
CA GLY A 62 -8.49 4.03 -4.20
C GLY A 62 -7.69 3.67 -2.97
N VAL A 63 -6.37 3.94 -3.00
CA VAL A 63 -5.48 3.63 -1.87
C VAL A 63 -5.77 4.54 -0.67
N VAL A 64 -6.08 5.82 -0.86
CA VAL A 64 -6.40 6.72 0.26
C VAL A 64 -7.67 6.28 1.01
N PRO A 65 -8.80 5.95 0.35
CA PRO A 65 -9.93 5.30 1.02
C PRO A 65 -9.57 3.98 1.71
N ALA A 66 -8.71 3.15 1.08
CA ALA A 66 -8.22 1.91 1.67
C ALA A 66 -7.49 2.16 2.99
N LEU A 67 -6.51 3.09 3.00
CA LEU A 67 -5.75 3.45 4.20
C LEU A 67 -6.68 3.91 5.34
N SER A 68 -7.66 4.77 5.04
CA SER A 68 -8.64 5.21 6.03
C SER A 68 -9.45 4.05 6.60
N ALA A 69 -9.90 3.12 5.76
CA ALA A 69 -10.66 1.95 6.21
C ALA A 69 -9.80 1.02 7.08
N ILE A 70 -8.54 0.79 6.70
CA ILE A 70 -7.59 -0.06 7.44
C ILE A 70 -7.26 0.57 8.80
N ILE A 71 -6.94 1.87 8.85
CA ILE A 71 -6.69 2.57 10.11
C ILE A 71 -7.89 2.40 11.04
N LYS A 72 -9.10 2.70 10.55
CA LYS A 72 -10.32 2.55 11.34
C LYS A 72 -10.56 1.11 11.82
N ALA A 73 -10.15 0.11 11.05
CA ALA A 73 -10.34 -1.30 11.39
C ALA A 73 -9.34 -1.80 12.45
N LEU A 74 -8.11 -1.28 12.44
CA LEU A 74 -6.98 -1.79 13.24
C LEU A 74 -6.60 -0.89 14.42
N THR A 75 -7.23 0.29 14.56
CA THR A 75 -6.92 1.23 15.65
C THR A 75 -8.17 1.73 16.34
N ASN A 76 -7.99 2.30 17.52
CA ASN A 76 -8.99 3.08 18.25
C ASN A 76 -8.59 4.58 18.22
N PRO A 77 -9.54 5.51 18.46
CA PRO A 77 -9.20 6.91 18.67
C PRO A 77 -8.10 7.07 19.74
N SER A 78 -7.17 7.96 19.49
CA SER A 78 -5.96 8.23 20.32
C SER A 78 -4.84 7.17 20.26
N ASP A 79 -5.02 6.08 19.50
CA ASP A 79 -3.90 5.23 19.12
C ASP A 79 -2.93 5.99 18.21
N ARG A 80 -1.68 5.53 18.16
CA ARG A 80 -0.60 6.15 17.42
C ARG A 80 -0.27 5.37 16.16
N VAL A 81 -0.02 6.12 15.08
CA VAL A 81 0.37 5.58 13.78
C VAL A 81 1.71 6.16 13.39
N LEU A 82 2.71 5.28 13.20
CA LEU A 82 4.04 5.64 12.74
C LEU A 82 4.04 5.93 11.24
N VAL A 83 4.81 6.93 10.84
CA VAL A 83 5.11 7.26 9.44
C VAL A 83 6.57 7.68 9.31
N GLN A 84 7.19 7.42 8.18
CA GLN A 84 8.57 7.78 7.87
C GLN A 84 8.60 9.07 7.06
N THR A 85 8.82 10.22 7.73
CA THR A 85 8.80 11.54 7.06
C THR A 85 10.14 11.89 6.40
N PRO A 86 10.11 12.64 5.25
CA PRO A 86 8.94 13.11 4.53
C PRO A 86 8.18 11.97 3.85
N VAL A 87 6.85 12.01 3.85
CA VAL A 87 6.00 10.98 3.25
C VAL A 87 4.77 11.62 2.58
N TYR A 88 4.05 10.83 1.78
CA TYR A 88 2.85 11.25 1.09
C TYR A 88 1.84 11.92 2.05
N ASN A 89 1.42 13.14 1.70
CA ASN A 89 0.63 14.01 2.58
C ASN A 89 -0.74 13.43 2.98
N CYS A 90 -1.34 12.56 2.16
CA CYS A 90 -2.61 11.93 2.50
C CYS A 90 -2.49 10.92 3.66
N PHE A 91 -1.28 10.46 4.02
CA PHE A 91 -1.09 9.68 5.25
C PHE A 91 -1.50 10.48 6.48
N PHE A 92 -1.09 11.76 6.56
CA PHE A 92 -1.44 12.63 7.68
C PHE A 92 -2.94 12.87 7.81
N SER A 93 -3.62 13.11 6.70
CA SER A 93 -5.08 13.30 6.72
C SER A 93 -5.81 12.00 7.06
N SER A 94 -5.37 10.86 6.52
CA SER A 94 -5.97 9.56 6.84
C SER A 94 -5.86 9.21 8.31
N ILE A 95 -4.71 9.50 8.95
CA ILE A 95 -4.49 9.29 10.38
C ILE A 95 -5.41 10.20 11.21
N ARG A 96 -5.36 11.51 10.97
CA ARG A 96 -6.14 12.50 11.74
C ARG A 96 -7.65 12.29 11.62
N ASN A 97 -8.14 11.99 10.42
CA ASN A 97 -9.58 11.80 10.16
C ASN A 97 -10.15 10.56 10.86
N ASN A 98 -9.29 9.63 11.27
CA ASN A 98 -9.67 8.46 12.07
C ASN A 98 -9.41 8.65 13.58
N GLY A 99 -9.10 9.88 14.03
CA GLY A 99 -8.90 10.20 15.44
C GLY A 99 -7.59 9.68 16.04
N CYS A 100 -6.64 9.26 15.21
CA CYS A 100 -5.33 8.77 15.64
C CYS A 100 -4.28 9.88 15.70
N GLU A 101 -3.24 9.66 16.50
CA GLU A 101 -2.06 10.54 16.59
C GLU A 101 -0.98 10.05 15.62
N MET A 102 -0.38 10.97 14.87
CA MET A 102 0.75 10.68 14.00
C MET A 102 2.07 10.76 14.77
N ILE A 103 2.89 9.72 14.66
CA ILE A 103 4.27 9.69 15.17
C ILE A 103 5.21 9.63 13.97
N SER A 104 6.14 10.59 13.89
CA SER A 104 7.13 10.60 12.81
C SER A 104 8.39 9.84 13.21
N ASN A 105 8.86 8.95 12.32
CA ASN A 105 10.23 8.45 12.27
C ASN A 105 10.92 9.18 11.11
N PRO A 106 11.63 10.30 11.35
CA PRO A 106 12.23 11.08 10.28
C PRO A 106 13.31 10.29 9.55
N LEU A 107 13.25 10.27 8.22
CA LEU A 107 14.33 9.74 7.41
C LEU A 107 15.56 10.62 7.51
N ILE A 108 16.73 10.00 7.58
CA ILE A 108 18.03 10.69 7.56
C ILE A 108 18.40 10.95 6.11
N TYR A 109 18.64 12.21 5.74
CA TYR A 109 19.15 12.56 4.42
C TYR A 109 20.67 12.74 4.49
N GLU A 110 21.40 11.85 3.80
CA GLU A 110 22.85 11.83 3.78
C GLU A 110 23.32 11.23 2.45
N ASP A 111 24.44 11.72 1.92
CA ASP A 111 25.02 11.25 0.65
C ASP A 111 24.01 11.23 -0.52
N ASN A 112 23.19 12.26 -0.64
CA ASN A 112 22.15 12.42 -1.64
C ASN A 112 21.08 11.30 -1.64
N THR A 113 20.89 10.61 -0.52
CA THR A 113 19.88 9.58 -0.36
C THR A 113 19.21 9.65 1.00
N TYR A 114 18.02 9.05 1.11
CA TYR A 114 17.31 8.91 2.37
C TYR A 114 17.57 7.54 2.98
N ARG A 115 17.79 7.50 4.29
CA ARG A 115 17.95 6.26 5.06
C ARG A 115 16.97 6.24 6.23
N ILE A 116 16.60 5.04 6.66
CA ILE A 116 15.75 4.84 7.84
C ILE A 116 16.60 4.97 9.09
N ASP A 117 16.15 5.78 10.04
CA ASP A 117 16.67 5.76 11.41
C ASP A 117 15.99 4.60 12.16
N PHE A 118 16.68 3.46 12.18
CA PHE A 118 16.15 2.25 12.79
C PHE A 118 16.14 2.30 14.31
N ASP A 119 17.06 3.04 14.93
CA ASP A 119 17.11 3.17 16.38
C ASP A 119 15.94 4.04 16.89
N ASP A 120 15.62 5.10 16.16
CA ASP A 120 14.44 5.91 16.41
C ASP A 120 13.15 5.12 16.12
N LEU A 121 13.13 4.32 15.04
CA LEU A 121 11.99 3.46 14.72
C LEU A 121 11.71 2.45 15.85
N GLU A 122 12.72 1.72 16.33
CA GLU A 122 12.62 0.76 17.42
C GLU A 122 12.10 1.42 18.70
N LYS A 123 12.68 2.56 19.07
CA LYS A 123 12.26 3.32 20.26
C LYS A 123 10.79 3.75 20.18
N LYS A 124 10.33 4.19 19.00
CA LYS A 124 8.95 4.65 18.82
C LYS A 124 7.96 3.49 18.73
N ALA A 125 8.35 2.40 18.07
CA ALA A 125 7.52 1.20 17.99
C ALA A 125 7.27 0.56 19.37
N ALA A 126 8.19 0.71 20.32
CA ALA A 126 8.05 0.22 21.69
C ALA A 126 6.97 0.96 22.52
N ASP A 127 6.44 2.08 22.05
CA ASP A 127 5.32 2.74 22.70
C ASP A 127 4.03 1.91 22.53
N PRO A 128 3.38 1.46 23.62
CA PRO A 128 2.19 0.59 23.54
C PRO A 128 0.97 1.25 22.85
N LYS A 129 0.97 2.56 22.67
CA LYS A 129 -0.05 3.27 21.89
C LYS A 129 0.18 3.18 20.37
N VAL A 130 1.38 2.83 19.93
CA VAL A 130 1.68 2.66 18.51
C VAL A 130 1.10 1.33 18.04
N LYS A 131 0.14 1.38 17.11
CA LYS A 131 -0.57 0.20 16.59
C LYS A 131 -0.25 -0.09 15.14
N LEU A 132 0.08 0.94 14.37
CA LEU A 132 0.36 0.82 12.94
C LEU A 132 1.64 1.54 12.56
N LEU A 133 2.35 0.98 11.58
CA LEU A 133 3.29 1.68 10.71
C LEU A 133 2.66 1.79 9.31
N LEU A 134 2.47 3.00 8.81
CA LEU A 134 2.16 3.23 7.40
C LEU A 134 3.47 3.33 6.62
N LEU A 135 3.83 2.24 5.96
CA LEU A 135 5.01 2.11 5.12
C LEU A 135 4.70 2.56 3.69
N CYS A 136 5.51 3.42 3.11
CA CYS A 136 5.45 3.75 1.68
C CYS A 136 6.55 2.97 0.94
N ASN A 137 6.19 2.04 0.06
CA ASN A 137 7.12 1.10 -0.58
C ASN A 137 6.76 0.83 -2.07
N PRO A 138 7.44 1.42 -3.05
CA PRO A 138 8.50 2.45 -2.97
C PRO A 138 8.07 3.76 -2.33
N HIS A 139 9.02 4.50 -1.75
CA HIS A 139 8.76 5.65 -0.89
C HIS A 139 8.60 6.97 -1.66
N ASN A 140 7.46 7.59 -1.53
CA ASN A 140 7.13 8.93 -2.04
C ASN A 140 7.08 9.94 -0.85
N PRO A 141 7.77 11.09 -0.87
CA PRO A 141 8.49 11.68 -2.00
C PRO A 141 10.01 11.39 -2.02
N ALA A 142 10.53 10.59 -1.09
CA ALA A 142 11.98 10.35 -0.98
C ALA A 142 12.60 9.66 -2.22
N GLY A 143 11.78 9.06 -3.09
CA GLY A 143 12.24 8.37 -4.29
C GLY A 143 13.05 7.10 -3.98
N ARG A 144 12.80 6.45 -2.84
CA ARG A 144 13.53 5.27 -2.39
C ARG A 144 12.77 3.99 -2.72
N VAL A 145 13.49 3.01 -3.24
CA VAL A 145 13.09 1.60 -3.23
C VAL A 145 13.84 0.95 -2.08
N TRP A 146 13.11 0.52 -1.06
CA TRP A 146 13.70 -0.10 0.11
C TRP A 146 14.31 -1.46 -0.27
N SER A 147 15.51 -1.74 0.21
CA SER A 147 16.13 -3.05 0.04
C SER A 147 15.38 -4.12 0.86
N LYS A 148 15.56 -5.38 0.45
CA LYS A 148 14.99 -6.51 1.19
C LYS A 148 15.42 -6.52 2.66
N GLN A 149 16.66 -6.14 2.94
CA GLN A 149 17.22 -6.08 4.30
C GLN A 149 16.57 -4.96 5.13
N GLU A 150 16.35 -3.78 4.54
CA GLU A 150 15.65 -2.68 5.21
C GLU A 150 14.21 -3.09 5.57
N LEU A 151 13.50 -3.72 4.62
CA LEU A 151 12.12 -4.19 4.83
C LEU A 151 12.06 -5.30 5.90
N ILE A 152 13.00 -6.24 5.92
CA ILE A 152 13.09 -7.28 6.97
C ILE A 152 13.29 -6.62 8.33
N ARG A 153 14.20 -5.67 8.46
CA ARG A 153 14.45 -4.98 9.73
C ARG A 153 13.22 -4.20 10.22
N ILE A 154 12.50 -3.53 9.31
CA ILE A 154 11.19 -2.92 9.64
C ILE A 154 10.23 -3.97 10.19
N GLY A 155 10.07 -5.09 9.49
CA GLY A 155 9.15 -6.15 9.86
C GLY A 155 9.48 -6.76 11.22
N GLU A 156 10.75 -7.02 11.50
CA GLU A 156 11.22 -7.54 12.80
C GLU A 156 10.93 -6.57 13.95
N ILE A 157 11.16 -5.27 13.75
CA ILE A 157 10.84 -4.23 14.73
C ILE A 157 9.33 -4.21 15.01
N CYS A 158 8.53 -4.19 13.95
CA CYS A 158 7.08 -4.13 14.07
C CYS A 158 6.51 -5.39 14.75
N LEU A 159 6.97 -6.59 14.38
CA LEU A 159 6.52 -7.84 15.00
C LEU A 159 6.84 -7.90 16.51
N ARG A 160 8.08 -7.53 16.90
CA ARG A 160 8.47 -7.55 18.31
C ARG A 160 7.61 -6.63 19.19
N ASN A 161 7.09 -5.56 18.63
CA ASN A 161 6.32 -4.54 19.32
C ASN A 161 4.80 -4.60 19.06
N ASP A 162 4.31 -5.66 18.41
CA ASP A 162 2.89 -5.84 18.04
C ASP A 162 2.32 -4.65 17.22
N VAL A 163 3.14 -4.12 16.30
CA VAL A 163 2.80 -3.02 15.40
C VAL A 163 2.48 -3.59 14.01
N TRP A 164 1.26 -3.37 13.52
CA TRP A 164 0.87 -3.78 12.18
C TRP A 164 1.54 -2.94 11.11
N VAL A 165 1.95 -3.56 10.01
CA VAL A 165 2.49 -2.83 8.84
C VAL A 165 1.41 -2.68 7.77
N VAL A 166 1.05 -1.45 7.46
CA VAL A 166 0.20 -1.12 6.31
C VAL A 166 1.10 -0.57 5.20
N SER A 167 1.38 -1.41 4.21
CA SER A 167 2.31 -1.08 3.12
C SER A 167 1.55 -0.50 1.93
N ASP A 168 1.74 0.81 1.69
CA ASP A 168 1.28 1.45 0.46
C ASP A 168 2.29 1.18 -0.65
N GLU A 169 1.92 0.28 -1.56
CA GLU A 169 2.76 -0.21 -2.66
C GLU A 169 2.23 0.27 -4.03
N ILE A 170 1.54 1.40 -4.06
CA ILE A 170 0.97 1.97 -5.29
C ILE A 170 2.02 2.28 -6.37
N HIS A 171 3.28 2.48 -5.97
CA HIS A 171 4.40 2.78 -6.87
C HIS A 171 5.23 1.55 -7.26
N CYS A 172 4.80 0.33 -6.93
CA CYS A 172 5.55 -0.91 -7.12
C CYS A 172 6.05 -1.16 -8.56
N GLU A 173 5.36 -0.64 -9.57
CA GLU A 173 5.75 -0.78 -10.98
C GLU A 173 6.66 0.35 -11.49
N LEU A 174 6.85 1.42 -10.69
CA LEU A 174 7.62 2.60 -11.08
C LEU A 174 9.02 2.56 -10.45
N VAL A 175 9.79 1.57 -10.83
CA VAL A 175 11.14 1.33 -10.34
C VAL A 175 12.14 1.44 -11.47
N PHE A 176 13.20 2.24 -11.27
CA PHE A 176 14.24 2.42 -12.27
C PHE A 176 15.10 1.16 -12.46
N PRO A 177 15.71 0.97 -13.66
CA PRO A 177 16.65 -0.12 -13.89
C PRO A 177 17.75 -0.16 -12.82
N GLY A 178 18.12 -1.37 -12.42
CA GLY A 178 19.13 -1.59 -11.36
C GLY A 178 18.55 -1.64 -9.94
N HIS A 179 17.27 -1.33 -9.77
CA HIS A 179 16.56 -1.47 -8.50
C HIS A 179 15.47 -2.54 -8.58
N THR A 180 15.16 -3.18 -7.46
CA THR A 180 14.14 -4.23 -7.40
C THR A 180 13.18 -3.92 -6.26
N TYR A 181 11.90 -3.73 -6.60
CA TYR A 181 10.84 -3.68 -5.61
C TYR A 181 10.58 -5.07 -5.03
N THR A 182 10.36 -5.11 -3.73
CA THR A 182 9.99 -6.33 -3.01
C THR A 182 8.67 -6.08 -2.28
N PRO A 183 7.61 -6.86 -2.53
CA PRO A 183 6.38 -6.77 -1.75
C PRO A 183 6.66 -7.09 -0.28
N PHE A 184 6.23 -6.23 0.65
CA PHE A 184 6.51 -6.43 2.07
C PHE A 184 5.97 -7.78 2.58
N ALA A 185 4.73 -8.11 2.23
CA ALA A 185 4.06 -9.34 2.64
C ALA A 185 4.64 -10.63 2.01
N SER A 186 5.57 -10.50 1.03
CA SER A 186 6.23 -11.66 0.41
C SER A 186 7.47 -12.13 1.16
N LEU A 187 7.94 -11.37 2.15
CA LEU A 187 9.23 -11.60 2.82
C LEU A 187 9.23 -12.80 3.77
N SER A 188 8.16 -12.96 4.53
CA SER A 188 7.94 -14.13 5.41
C SER A 188 6.45 -14.35 5.66
N GLU A 189 6.11 -15.51 6.25
CA GLU A 189 4.74 -15.81 6.67
C GLU A 189 4.29 -14.91 7.82
N GLU A 190 5.15 -14.66 8.79
CA GLU A 190 4.88 -13.80 9.94
C GLU A 190 4.58 -12.37 9.48
N PHE A 191 5.39 -11.81 8.56
CA PHE A 191 5.15 -10.48 8.02
C PHE A 191 3.85 -10.42 7.21
N ARG A 192 3.55 -11.47 6.42
CA ARG A 192 2.31 -11.57 5.66
C ARG A 192 1.09 -11.58 6.57
N MET A 193 1.14 -12.31 7.70
CA MET A 193 0.05 -12.40 8.65
C MET A 193 -0.12 -11.14 9.53
N HIS A 194 0.92 -10.30 9.59
CA HIS A 194 0.93 -9.07 10.40
C HIS A 194 1.02 -7.79 9.55
N SER A 195 0.56 -7.89 8.30
CA SER A 195 0.54 -6.75 7.39
C SER A 195 -0.69 -6.70 6.49
N VAL A 196 -0.92 -5.50 5.96
CA VAL A 196 -1.91 -5.22 4.91
C VAL A 196 -1.22 -4.46 3.81
N THR A 197 -1.35 -4.91 2.56
CA THR A 197 -0.77 -4.24 1.40
C THR A 197 -1.85 -3.51 0.62
N CYS A 198 -1.59 -2.25 0.23
CA CYS A 198 -2.43 -1.47 -0.66
C CYS A 198 -1.76 -1.33 -2.02
N THR A 199 -2.46 -1.67 -3.10
CA THR A 199 -1.97 -1.57 -4.48
C THR A 199 -2.99 -0.95 -5.41
N SER A 200 -2.51 -0.38 -6.52
CA SER A 200 -3.40 0.14 -7.56
C SER A 200 -2.68 0.20 -8.90
N PRO A 201 -3.35 -0.08 -10.02
CA PRO A 201 -2.81 0.16 -11.35
C PRO A 201 -2.76 1.66 -11.73
N SER A 202 -3.32 2.54 -10.90
CA SER A 202 -3.54 3.94 -11.23
C SER A 202 -2.26 4.71 -11.58
N LYS A 203 -1.15 4.45 -10.91
CA LYS A 203 0.13 5.11 -11.16
C LYS A 203 0.85 4.51 -12.36
N ALA A 204 0.96 3.19 -12.42
CA ALA A 204 1.67 2.48 -13.50
C ALA A 204 1.01 2.65 -14.88
N PHE A 205 -0.32 2.75 -14.93
CA PHE A 205 -1.08 2.78 -16.17
C PHE A 205 -1.79 4.12 -16.43
N ASN A 206 -1.51 5.13 -15.59
CA ASN A 206 -2.16 6.45 -15.69
C ASN A 206 -3.70 6.38 -15.64
N LEU A 207 -4.24 5.70 -14.62
CA LEU A 207 -5.66 5.39 -14.48
C LEU A 207 -6.30 5.98 -13.22
N ALA A 208 -5.70 7.02 -12.61
CA ALA A 208 -6.16 7.55 -11.33
C ALA A 208 -7.65 7.96 -11.35
N GLY A 209 -8.14 8.50 -12.45
CA GLY A 209 -9.54 8.88 -12.63
C GLY A 209 -10.54 7.71 -12.69
N LEU A 210 -10.07 6.46 -12.86
CA LEU A 210 -10.93 5.27 -12.89
C LEU A 210 -11.18 4.67 -11.50
N GLN A 211 -10.53 5.19 -10.47
CA GLN A 211 -10.79 4.86 -9.06
C GLN A 211 -10.79 3.35 -8.77
N ILE A 212 -9.63 2.71 -8.95
CA ILE A 212 -9.45 1.27 -8.73
C ILE A 212 -8.23 1.02 -7.84
N ALA A 213 -8.40 0.21 -6.80
CA ALA A 213 -7.31 -0.23 -5.94
C ALA A 213 -7.65 -1.55 -5.25
N ASN A 214 -6.68 -2.14 -4.58
CA ASN A 214 -6.80 -3.37 -3.82
C ASN A 214 -6.23 -3.20 -2.42
N ILE A 215 -6.91 -3.80 -1.46
CA ILE A 215 -6.37 -4.15 -0.15
C ILE A 215 -6.06 -5.63 -0.21
N ILE A 216 -4.87 -6.05 0.17
CA ILE A 216 -4.43 -7.45 0.16
C ILE A 216 -3.97 -7.80 1.57
N SER A 217 -4.64 -8.78 2.20
CA SER A 217 -4.29 -9.27 3.54
C SER A 217 -4.53 -10.77 3.64
N ALA A 218 -3.52 -11.52 4.09
CA ALA A 218 -3.63 -12.95 4.37
C ALA A 218 -4.35 -13.23 5.71
N ALA A 219 -4.40 -12.27 6.62
CA ALA A 219 -5.15 -12.36 7.86
C ALA A 219 -6.66 -12.22 7.60
N VAL A 220 -7.25 -13.25 6.98
CA VAL A 220 -8.63 -13.26 6.45
C VAL A 220 -9.69 -12.96 7.52
N SER A 221 -9.41 -13.23 8.79
CA SER A 221 -10.28 -12.85 9.90
C SER A 221 -10.55 -11.34 9.97
N TYR A 222 -9.60 -10.51 9.50
CA TYR A 222 -9.76 -9.06 9.44
C TYR A 222 -10.45 -8.59 8.16
N THR A 223 -10.45 -9.39 7.09
CA THR A 223 -11.12 -9.03 5.83
C THR A 223 -12.65 -9.13 5.93
N HIS A 224 -13.18 -9.86 6.92
CA HIS A 224 -14.62 -10.06 7.14
C HIS A 224 -15.19 -9.22 8.29
N LEU A 225 -14.35 -8.55 9.07
CA LEU A 225 -14.78 -7.99 10.34
C LEU A 225 -15.48 -6.63 10.28
N ARG A 226 -15.54 -5.92 9.14
CA ARG A 226 -16.27 -4.62 9.06
C ARG A 226 -16.65 -4.24 7.61
N ALA A 227 -17.43 -5.07 6.93
CA ALA A 227 -18.20 -4.60 5.79
C ALA A 227 -19.40 -3.80 6.26
#